data_214dd70414d96860307d338a1fe5b6c4
#
_entry.id   214dd70414d96860307d338a1fe5b6c4
#
_cell.length_a   1.000
_cell.length_b   1.000
_cell.length_c   1.000
_cell.angle_alpha   90.00
_cell.angle_beta   90.00
_cell.angle_gamma   90.00
#
_symmetry.space_group_name_H-M   'P 1'
#
loop_
_entity.id
_entity.type
_entity.pdbx_description
1 polymer ?
#
loop_
_entity_poly.entity_id
_entity_poly.type
_entity_poly.pdbx_seq_one_letter_code
_entity_poly.pdbx_strand_id
1 'polypeptide(L)'
;INFGIIYGISAFGLANQLSIPQDAAGAYIKTYFERFPGIRAYMDRTKQMARTQGFVTTVFGRKVNIPAVKSKSAAERAFGDRAAINAPIQGAAADVMRRAMIRMPGALDQAGLKARMLLQVHDELVFEAPEAEAEAVIALAKRVMERAAEPTLVFSVPLVVEARAATNWDDAH
;
A
#
# COMPACT_ATOMS: atom_id res chain seq x y z
N ILE A 1 -6.96 -13.47 5.20
CA ILE A 1 -6.04 -14.57 4.84
C ILE A 1 -5.00 -14.09 3.81
N ASN A 2 -5.40 -13.61 2.64
CA ASN A 2 -4.49 -13.22 1.55
C ASN A 2 -3.43 -12.20 1.98
N PHE A 3 -3.83 -11.13 2.66
CA PHE A 3 -2.89 -10.13 3.19
C PHE A 3 -1.89 -10.74 4.18
N GLY A 4 -2.34 -11.64 5.07
CA GLY A 4 -1.45 -12.32 6.00
C GLY A 4 -0.36 -13.11 5.28
N ILE A 5 -0.72 -13.86 4.23
CA ILE A 5 0.22 -14.67 3.45
C ILE A 5 1.21 -13.78 2.69
N ILE A 6 0.72 -12.73 2.01
CA ILE A 6 1.57 -11.77 1.28
C ILE A 6 2.54 -11.06 2.24
N TYR A 7 2.11 -10.76 3.46
CA TYR A 7 2.95 -10.14 4.48
C TYR A 7 3.78 -11.14 5.29
N GLY A 8 3.81 -12.41 4.88
CA GLY A 8 4.73 -13.41 5.42
C GLY A 8 4.29 -14.04 6.73
N ILE A 9 2.97 -14.24 6.93
CA ILE A 9 2.46 -15.00 8.06
C ILE A 9 3.02 -16.43 8.06
N SER A 10 3.39 -16.94 9.24
CA SER A 10 3.79 -18.33 9.40
C SER A 10 2.58 -19.27 9.43
N ALA A 11 2.82 -20.58 9.18
CA ALA A 11 1.77 -21.60 9.34
C ALA A 11 1.18 -21.59 10.75
N PHE A 12 2.01 -21.37 11.77
CA PHE A 12 1.57 -21.22 13.17
C PHE A 12 0.66 -19.97 13.33
N GLY A 13 1.06 -18.83 12.81
CA GLY A 13 0.26 -17.61 12.88
C GLY A 13 -1.08 -17.74 12.15
N LEU A 14 -1.08 -18.36 10.96
CA LEU A 14 -2.29 -18.60 10.19
C LEU A 14 -3.22 -19.60 10.88
N ALA A 15 -2.66 -20.67 11.45
CA ALA A 15 -3.41 -21.67 12.22
C ALA A 15 -4.16 -21.02 13.40
N ASN A 16 -3.47 -20.17 14.17
CA ASN A 16 -4.08 -19.44 15.29
C ASN A 16 -5.17 -18.47 14.83
N GLN A 17 -4.94 -17.73 13.74
CA GLN A 17 -5.92 -16.77 13.22
C GLN A 17 -7.19 -17.42 12.70
N LEU A 18 -7.09 -18.63 12.13
CA LEU A 18 -8.20 -19.35 11.54
C LEU A 18 -8.78 -20.44 12.45
N SER A 19 -8.17 -20.69 13.62
CA SER A 19 -8.53 -21.79 14.53
C SER A 19 -8.52 -23.17 13.83
N ILE A 20 -7.48 -23.43 13.01
CA ILE A 20 -7.28 -24.68 12.28
C ILE A 20 -5.96 -25.34 12.69
N PRO A 21 -5.77 -26.65 12.43
CA PRO A 21 -4.47 -27.31 12.63
C PRO A 21 -3.34 -26.66 11.84
N GLN A 22 -2.13 -26.68 12.39
CA GLN A 22 -0.96 -26.04 11.77
C GLN A 22 -0.54 -26.70 10.44
N ASP A 23 -0.74 -28.01 10.31
CA ASP A 23 -0.50 -28.74 9.06
C ASP A 23 -1.47 -28.30 7.94
N ALA A 24 -2.75 -28.12 8.27
CA ALA A 24 -3.74 -27.58 7.36
C ALA A 24 -3.38 -26.13 6.92
N ALA A 25 -2.97 -25.27 7.87
CA ALA A 25 -2.49 -23.93 7.54
C ALA A 25 -1.24 -23.96 6.65
N GLY A 26 -0.31 -24.88 6.90
CA GLY A 26 0.88 -25.10 6.06
C GLY A 26 0.52 -25.56 4.65
N ALA A 27 -0.41 -26.51 4.51
CA ALA A 27 -0.90 -26.95 3.21
C ALA A 27 -1.58 -25.82 2.43
N TYR A 28 -2.38 -24.99 3.10
CA TYR A 28 -3.03 -23.82 2.51
C TYR A 28 -2.01 -22.83 1.95
N ILE A 29 -0.97 -22.47 2.74
CA ILE A 29 0.12 -21.56 2.30
C ILE A 29 0.85 -22.16 1.09
N LYS A 30 1.13 -23.45 1.10
CA LYS A 30 1.78 -24.14 -0.02
C LYS A 30 0.96 -24.03 -1.30
N THR A 31 -0.31 -24.40 -1.25
CA THR A 31 -1.24 -24.31 -2.40
C THR A 31 -1.39 -22.87 -2.91
N TYR A 32 -1.42 -21.89 -2.00
CA TYR A 32 -1.45 -20.48 -2.36
C TYR A 32 -0.25 -20.08 -3.21
N PHE A 33 0.97 -20.45 -2.82
CA PHE A 33 2.17 -20.12 -3.56
C PHE A 33 2.36 -20.94 -4.85
N GLU A 34 1.82 -22.15 -4.92
CA GLU A 34 1.73 -22.91 -6.16
C GLU A 34 0.83 -22.21 -7.19
N ARG A 35 -0.28 -21.65 -6.72
CA ARG A 35 -1.21 -20.88 -7.57
C ARG A 35 -0.67 -19.49 -7.95
N PHE A 36 0.11 -18.87 -7.06
CA PHE A 36 0.65 -17.51 -7.23
C PHE A 36 2.18 -17.48 -7.09
N PRO A 37 2.91 -18.14 -8.00
CA PRO A 37 4.38 -18.27 -7.88
C PRO A 37 5.11 -16.93 -7.95
N GLY A 38 4.54 -15.92 -8.63
CA GLY A 38 5.09 -14.57 -8.70
C GLY A 38 5.16 -13.87 -7.34
N ILE A 39 4.19 -14.12 -6.46
CA ILE A 39 4.20 -13.58 -5.08
C ILE A 39 5.36 -14.21 -4.30
N ARG A 40 5.54 -15.52 -4.38
CA ARG A 40 6.66 -16.21 -3.74
C ARG A 40 8.00 -15.67 -4.22
N ALA A 41 8.16 -15.55 -5.55
CA ALA A 41 9.37 -15.02 -6.15
C ALA A 41 9.67 -13.57 -5.72
N TYR A 42 8.64 -12.73 -5.60
CA TYR A 42 8.77 -11.37 -5.05
C TYR A 42 9.29 -11.39 -3.62
N MET A 43 8.67 -12.20 -2.73
CA MET A 43 9.06 -12.29 -1.33
C MET A 43 10.52 -12.73 -1.18
N ASP A 44 10.94 -13.75 -1.93
CA ASP A 44 12.29 -14.30 -1.83
C ASP A 44 13.33 -13.31 -2.36
N ARG A 45 13.08 -12.65 -3.51
CA ARG A 45 13.97 -11.59 -4.03
C ARG A 45 14.11 -10.44 -3.04
N THR A 46 13.00 -10.00 -2.45
CA THR A 46 12.99 -8.83 -1.57
C THR A 46 13.72 -9.12 -0.26
N LYS A 47 13.53 -10.30 0.33
CA LYS A 47 14.31 -10.75 1.49
C LYS A 47 15.81 -10.84 1.17
N GLN A 48 16.16 -11.41 0.03
CA GLN A 48 17.56 -11.51 -0.40
C GLN A 48 18.18 -10.12 -0.58
N MET A 49 17.49 -9.19 -1.24
CA MET A 49 17.93 -7.80 -1.40
C MET A 49 18.20 -7.14 -0.05
N ALA A 50 17.25 -7.25 0.89
CA ALA A 50 17.41 -6.67 2.22
C ALA A 50 18.61 -7.25 2.97
N ARG A 51 18.80 -8.58 2.94
CA ARG A 51 19.93 -9.28 3.60
C ARG A 51 21.28 -8.87 3.01
N THR A 52 21.36 -8.72 1.69
CA THR A 52 22.59 -8.36 0.99
C THR A 52 22.94 -6.88 1.18
N GLN A 53 21.98 -5.99 0.92
CA GLN A 53 22.22 -4.54 0.86
C GLN A 53 21.90 -3.82 2.17
N GLY A 54 21.04 -4.39 3.03
CA GLY A 54 20.56 -3.77 4.25
C GLY A 54 19.34 -2.85 4.05
N PHE A 55 18.83 -2.76 2.81
CA PHE A 55 17.66 -1.97 2.47
C PHE A 55 16.87 -2.61 1.32
N VAL A 56 15.65 -2.15 1.12
CA VAL A 56 14.81 -2.39 -0.06
C VAL A 56 14.42 -1.07 -0.70
N THR A 57 13.85 -1.09 -1.91
CA THR A 57 13.40 0.12 -2.59
C THR A 57 11.92 0.02 -2.96
N THR A 58 11.22 1.16 -2.91
CA THR A 58 9.89 1.28 -3.51
C THR A 58 10.00 1.26 -5.03
N VAL A 59 8.87 1.14 -5.73
CA VAL A 59 8.80 1.22 -7.19
C VAL A 59 9.26 2.60 -7.73
N PHE A 60 9.28 3.62 -6.87
CA PHE A 60 9.79 4.96 -7.19
C PHE A 60 11.28 5.15 -6.81
N GLY A 61 11.96 4.10 -6.38
CA GLY A 61 13.38 4.12 -6.03
C GLY A 61 13.71 4.64 -4.63
N ARG A 62 12.73 4.96 -3.79
CA ARG A 62 12.97 5.38 -2.41
C ARG A 62 13.50 4.22 -1.58
N LYS A 63 14.63 4.40 -0.92
CA LYS A 63 15.27 3.41 -0.06
C LYS A 63 14.57 3.33 1.29
N VAL A 64 14.37 2.10 1.77
CA VAL A 64 13.88 1.77 3.11
C VAL A 64 14.89 0.85 3.77
N ASN A 65 15.60 1.34 4.77
CA ASN A 65 16.59 0.58 5.50
C ASN A 65 15.94 -0.46 6.41
N ILE A 66 16.47 -1.69 6.41
CA ILE A 66 15.96 -2.81 7.22
C ILE A 66 17.10 -3.38 8.07
N PRO A 67 17.56 -2.69 9.12
CA PRO A 67 18.70 -3.13 9.92
C PRO A 67 18.48 -4.48 10.61
N ALA A 68 17.23 -4.81 10.94
CA ALA A 68 16.86 -6.06 11.62
C ALA A 68 17.26 -7.33 10.87
N VAL A 69 17.40 -7.32 9.53
CA VAL A 69 17.83 -8.48 8.75
C VAL A 69 19.25 -8.94 9.06
N LYS A 70 20.07 -8.07 9.65
CA LYS A 70 21.47 -8.33 10.04
C LYS A 70 21.63 -8.65 11.54
N SER A 71 20.55 -8.69 12.30
CA SER A 71 20.58 -8.97 13.73
C SER A 71 21.12 -10.36 14.04
N LYS A 72 21.75 -10.51 15.20
CA LYS A 72 22.14 -11.81 15.76
C LYS A 72 20.92 -12.62 16.24
N SER A 73 19.85 -11.96 16.62
CA SER A 73 18.59 -12.57 17.07
C SER A 73 17.83 -13.17 15.89
N ALA A 74 17.42 -14.43 15.97
CA ALA A 74 16.59 -15.08 14.96
C ALA A 74 15.19 -14.44 14.87
N ALA A 75 14.62 -14.03 16.00
CA ALA A 75 13.32 -13.36 16.05
C ALA A 75 13.36 -12.00 15.35
N GLU A 76 14.42 -11.20 15.58
CA GLU A 76 14.61 -9.91 14.90
C GLU A 76 14.85 -10.09 13.40
N ARG A 77 15.63 -11.10 12.98
CA ARG A 77 15.79 -11.40 11.55
C ARG A 77 14.46 -11.77 10.89
N ALA A 78 13.63 -12.58 11.55
CA ALA A 78 12.30 -12.93 11.03
C ALA A 78 11.37 -11.70 10.94
N PHE A 79 11.46 -10.77 11.90
CA PHE A 79 10.79 -9.48 11.81
C PHE A 79 11.32 -8.65 10.64
N GLY A 80 12.65 -8.58 10.48
CA GLY A 80 13.30 -7.88 9.36
C GLY A 80 12.90 -8.43 8.00
N ASP A 81 12.78 -9.74 7.84
CA ASP A 81 12.31 -10.37 6.61
C ASP A 81 10.87 -9.96 6.26
N ARG A 82 9.98 -9.93 7.24
CA ARG A 82 8.60 -9.43 7.03
C ARG A 82 8.57 -7.94 6.69
N ALA A 83 9.34 -7.13 7.41
CA ALA A 83 9.47 -5.71 7.12
C ALA A 83 10.00 -5.46 5.70
N ALA A 84 10.98 -6.26 5.26
CA ALA A 84 11.52 -6.17 3.90
C ALA A 84 10.47 -6.45 2.83
N ILE A 85 9.61 -7.45 3.02
CA ILE A 85 8.52 -7.78 2.09
C ILE A 85 7.51 -6.65 2.01
N ASN A 86 7.15 -6.07 3.15
CA ASN A 86 6.08 -5.07 3.25
C ASN A 86 6.52 -3.68 2.78
N ALA A 87 7.77 -3.30 3.07
CA ALA A 87 8.25 -1.94 2.87
C ALA A 87 8.15 -1.43 1.41
N PRO A 88 8.46 -2.21 0.35
CA PRO A 88 8.28 -1.75 -1.02
C PRO A 88 6.82 -1.47 -1.37
N ILE A 89 5.88 -2.30 -0.90
CA ILE A 89 4.45 -2.19 -1.20
C ILE A 89 3.85 -0.99 -0.46
N GLN A 90 4.00 -0.96 0.87
CA GLN A 90 3.48 0.14 1.70
C GLN A 90 4.18 1.46 1.39
N GLY A 91 5.49 1.39 1.12
CA GLY A 91 6.24 2.56 0.71
C GLY A 91 5.80 3.11 -0.64
N ALA A 92 5.48 2.23 -1.61
CA ALA A 92 4.95 2.66 -2.90
C ALA A 92 3.55 3.31 -2.75
N ALA A 93 2.69 2.75 -1.91
CA ALA A 93 1.38 3.35 -1.60
C ALA A 93 1.53 4.76 -1.01
N ALA A 94 2.44 4.93 -0.03
CA ALA A 94 2.75 6.24 0.55
C ALA A 94 3.33 7.22 -0.49
N ASP A 95 4.16 6.74 -1.42
CA ASP A 95 4.73 7.57 -2.48
C ASP A 95 3.64 8.03 -3.46
N VAL A 96 2.69 7.17 -3.82
CA VAL A 96 1.52 7.51 -4.65
C VAL A 96 0.67 8.58 -3.96
N MET A 97 0.34 8.35 -2.69
CA MET A 97 -0.47 9.27 -1.89
C MET A 97 0.18 10.66 -1.80
N ARG A 98 1.48 10.70 -1.48
CA ARG A 98 2.24 11.95 -1.44
C ARG A 98 2.23 12.70 -2.78
N ARG A 99 2.37 11.97 -3.89
CA ARG A 99 2.35 12.55 -5.24
C ARG A 99 0.97 13.12 -5.57
N ALA A 100 -0.11 12.43 -5.19
CA ALA A 100 -1.48 12.92 -5.32
C ALA A 100 -1.66 14.23 -4.53
N MET A 101 -1.26 14.23 -3.25
CA MET A 101 -1.36 15.41 -2.38
C MET A 101 -0.62 16.63 -2.92
N ILE A 102 0.58 16.44 -3.47
CA ILE A 102 1.37 17.55 -4.04
C ILE A 102 0.67 18.17 -5.26
N ARG A 103 -0.04 17.38 -6.05
CA ARG A 103 -0.70 17.83 -7.28
C ARG A 103 -2.09 18.40 -7.06
N MET A 104 -2.74 17.96 -6.00
CA MET A 104 -4.14 18.26 -5.76
C MET A 104 -4.46 19.77 -5.67
N PRO A 105 -3.71 20.58 -4.89
CA PRO A 105 -4.00 22.02 -4.81
C PRO A 105 -3.94 22.70 -6.18
N GLY A 106 -2.86 22.46 -6.94
CA GLY A 106 -2.75 23.08 -8.28
C GLY A 106 -3.81 22.58 -9.26
N ALA A 107 -4.31 21.35 -9.11
CA ALA A 107 -5.38 20.84 -9.95
C ALA A 107 -6.72 21.47 -9.61
N LEU A 108 -7.01 21.71 -8.33
CA LEU A 108 -8.20 22.44 -7.87
C LEU A 108 -8.19 23.89 -8.37
N ASP A 109 -7.05 24.58 -8.23
CA ASP A 109 -6.90 25.96 -8.69
C ASP A 109 -7.10 26.08 -10.20
N GLN A 110 -6.49 25.19 -11.00
CA GLN A 110 -6.65 25.18 -12.46
C GLN A 110 -8.09 24.89 -12.90
N ALA A 111 -8.83 24.12 -12.13
CA ALA A 111 -10.24 23.82 -12.37
C ALA A 111 -11.18 24.95 -11.88
N GLY A 112 -10.66 25.98 -11.20
CA GLY A 112 -11.44 27.06 -10.61
C GLY A 112 -12.34 26.61 -9.46
N LEU A 113 -12.02 25.49 -8.81
CA LEU A 113 -12.79 24.94 -7.69
C LEU A 113 -12.35 25.54 -6.36
N LYS A 114 -13.31 25.84 -5.51
CA LYS A 114 -13.09 26.43 -4.18
C LYS A 114 -12.84 25.38 -3.09
N ALA A 115 -12.85 24.12 -3.46
CA ALA A 115 -12.60 23.01 -2.55
C ALA A 115 -11.20 23.10 -1.93
N ARG A 116 -11.08 22.64 -0.71
CA ARG A 116 -9.83 22.57 0.03
C ARG A 116 -9.54 21.14 0.49
N MET A 117 -8.34 20.65 0.23
CA MET A 117 -7.85 19.41 0.84
C MET A 117 -7.50 19.70 2.30
N LEU A 118 -8.15 19.01 3.23
CA LEU A 118 -8.02 19.24 4.67
C LEU A 118 -7.05 18.26 5.34
N LEU A 119 -7.26 16.98 5.11
CA LEU A 119 -6.57 15.89 5.81
C LEU A 119 -6.18 14.76 4.85
N GLN A 120 -5.16 14.03 5.25
CA GLN A 120 -4.87 12.69 4.74
C GLN A 120 -4.97 11.72 5.91
N VAL A 121 -5.79 10.70 5.77
CA VAL A 121 -6.01 9.66 6.78
C VAL A 121 -5.82 8.31 6.11
N HIS A 122 -4.79 7.54 6.53
CA HIS A 122 -4.39 6.29 5.90
C HIS A 122 -4.20 6.42 4.37
N ASP A 123 -5.13 5.95 3.58
CA ASP A 123 -5.17 5.98 2.10
C ASP A 123 -6.26 6.89 1.54
N GLU A 124 -6.84 7.75 2.38
CA GLU A 124 -7.89 8.69 2.02
C GLU A 124 -7.43 10.13 2.03
N LEU A 125 -8.04 10.95 1.18
CA LEU A 125 -7.95 12.41 1.20
C LEU A 125 -9.32 13.00 1.50
N VAL A 126 -9.38 13.85 2.52
CA VAL A 126 -10.61 14.52 2.95
C VAL A 126 -10.60 15.96 2.44
N PHE A 127 -11.71 16.35 1.84
CA PHE A 127 -11.91 17.67 1.26
C PHE A 127 -13.11 18.36 1.90
N GLU A 128 -13.05 19.68 1.95
CA GLU A 128 -14.21 20.54 2.15
C GLU A 128 -14.51 21.27 0.83
N ALA A 129 -15.74 21.21 0.38
CA ALA A 129 -16.15 21.82 -0.88
C ALA A 129 -17.55 22.45 -0.77
N PRO A 130 -17.86 23.52 -1.53
CA PRO A 130 -19.23 23.90 -1.76
C PRO A 130 -20.04 22.74 -2.33
N GLU A 131 -21.27 22.55 -1.86
CA GLU A 131 -22.14 21.45 -2.32
C GLU A 131 -22.29 21.41 -3.85
N ALA A 132 -22.44 22.58 -4.47
CA ALA A 132 -22.55 22.71 -5.93
C ALA A 132 -21.30 22.25 -6.70
N GLU A 133 -20.14 22.13 -6.04
CA GLU A 133 -18.88 21.68 -6.65
C GLU A 133 -18.56 20.22 -6.36
N ALA A 134 -19.33 19.53 -5.52
CA ALA A 134 -19.03 18.20 -5.01
C ALA A 134 -18.70 17.20 -6.13
N GLU A 135 -19.53 17.08 -7.15
CA GLU A 135 -19.32 16.15 -8.27
C GLU A 135 -18.05 16.49 -9.08
N ALA A 136 -17.77 17.77 -9.29
CA ALA A 136 -16.57 18.22 -9.99
C ALA A 136 -15.32 17.91 -9.19
N VAL A 137 -15.34 18.08 -7.87
CA VAL A 137 -14.26 17.75 -6.95
C VAL A 137 -14.02 16.24 -6.93
N ILE A 138 -15.07 15.42 -6.85
CA ILE A 138 -14.97 13.95 -6.92
C ILE A 138 -14.28 13.53 -8.21
N ALA A 139 -14.75 14.01 -9.35
CA ALA A 139 -14.18 13.65 -10.66
C ALA A 139 -12.70 14.07 -10.79
N LEU A 140 -12.35 15.26 -10.29
CA LEU A 140 -10.99 15.76 -10.28
C LEU A 140 -10.10 14.94 -9.34
N ALA A 141 -10.53 14.71 -8.11
CA ALA A 141 -9.77 13.99 -7.10
C ALA A 141 -9.46 12.55 -7.55
N LYS A 142 -10.46 11.83 -8.06
CA LYS A 142 -10.26 10.48 -8.63
C LYS A 142 -9.19 10.51 -9.72
N ARG A 143 -9.30 11.39 -10.71
CA ARG A 143 -8.33 11.49 -11.80
C ARG A 143 -6.92 11.80 -11.32
N VAL A 144 -6.76 12.72 -10.37
CA VAL A 144 -5.45 13.10 -9.82
C VAL A 144 -4.83 11.95 -9.03
N MET A 145 -5.61 11.25 -8.21
CA MET A 145 -5.14 10.14 -7.39
C MET A 145 -4.81 8.91 -8.24
N GLU A 146 -5.69 8.51 -9.14
CA GLU A 146 -5.51 7.35 -10.03
C GLU A 146 -4.27 7.50 -10.92
N ARG A 147 -3.95 8.73 -11.33
CA ARG A 147 -2.79 9.05 -12.17
C ARG A 147 -1.59 9.60 -11.39
N ALA A 148 -1.59 9.47 -10.09
CA ALA A 148 -0.53 10.05 -9.24
C ALA A 148 0.87 9.45 -9.52
N ALA A 149 0.96 8.22 -10.00
CA ALA A 149 2.23 7.60 -10.38
C ALA A 149 2.85 8.16 -11.65
N GLU A 150 2.01 8.66 -12.58
CA GLU A 150 2.46 9.19 -13.87
C GLU A 150 3.26 10.51 -13.73
N PRO A 151 4.13 10.85 -14.68
CA PRO A 151 4.62 10.04 -15.80
C PRO A 151 5.75 9.09 -15.40
N THR A 152 6.15 9.07 -14.12
CA THR A 152 7.30 8.30 -13.62
C THR A 152 7.09 6.81 -13.78
N LEU A 153 5.85 6.36 -13.53
CA LEU A 153 5.46 4.95 -13.59
C LEU A 153 4.01 4.85 -14.07
N VAL A 154 3.77 3.88 -14.95
CA VAL A 154 2.43 3.45 -15.33
C VAL A 154 2.24 2.05 -14.75
N PHE A 155 1.27 1.89 -13.87
CA PHE A 155 0.97 0.58 -13.28
C PHE A 155 0.31 -0.33 -14.31
N SER A 156 0.68 -1.61 -14.32
CA SER A 156 0.01 -2.65 -15.12
C SER A 156 -1.37 -3.04 -14.56
N VAL A 157 -1.61 -2.70 -13.30
CA VAL A 157 -2.91 -2.84 -12.63
C VAL A 157 -3.44 -1.45 -12.32
N PRO A 158 -4.68 -1.11 -12.70
CA PRO A 158 -5.21 0.23 -12.47
C PRO A 158 -5.37 0.51 -10.97
N LEU A 159 -5.06 1.75 -10.57
CA LEU A 159 -5.51 2.30 -9.29
C LEU A 159 -6.96 2.73 -9.49
N VAL A 160 -7.84 2.24 -8.64
CA VAL A 160 -9.25 2.64 -8.62
C VAL A 160 -9.50 3.42 -7.34
N VAL A 161 -9.99 4.63 -7.47
CA VAL A 161 -10.31 5.51 -6.35
C VAL A 161 -11.82 5.59 -6.20
N GLU A 162 -12.32 5.25 -5.03
CA GLU A 162 -13.70 5.51 -4.64
C GLU A 162 -13.77 6.89 -3.98
N ALA A 163 -14.87 7.63 -4.21
CA ALA A 163 -15.09 8.92 -3.60
C ALA A 163 -16.58 9.14 -3.38
N ARG A 164 -16.90 9.74 -2.25
CA ARG A 164 -18.27 10.07 -1.83
C ARG A 164 -18.31 11.50 -1.30
N ALA A 165 -19.47 12.12 -1.36
CA ALA A 165 -19.76 13.40 -0.73
C ALA A 165 -20.91 13.25 0.25
N ALA A 166 -20.78 13.89 1.41
CA ALA A 166 -21.81 13.99 2.43
C ALA A 166 -21.67 15.30 3.19
N THR A 167 -22.59 15.61 4.09
CA THR A 167 -22.55 16.84 4.89
C THR A 167 -21.50 16.78 6.00
N ASN A 168 -21.00 15.63 6.32
CA ASN A 168 -19.91 15.40 7.27
C ASN A 168 -19.08 14.17 6.85
N TRP A 169 -17.90 14.02 7.44
CA TRP A 169 -16.97 12.93 7.08
C TRP A 169 -17.47 11.54 7.47
N ASP A 170 -18.17 11.41 8.60
CA ASP A 170 -18.70 10.13 9.09
C ASP A 170 -19.69 9.50 8.09
N ASP A 171 -20.53 10.32 7.48
CA ASP A 171 -21.49 9.89 6.45
C ASP A 171 -20.82 9.62 5.08
N ALA A 172 -19.66 10.21 4.82
CA ALA A 172 -18.91 10.04 3.57
C ALA A 172 -17.99 8.82 3.58
N HIS A 173 -17.72 8.23 4.76
CA HIS A 173 -16.78 7.12 4.96
C HIS A 173 -17.39 5.74 4.67
#